data_b7b0c6ae5ff8c60c0f19c9733c843849
#
_entry.id   b7b0c6ae5ff8c60c0f19c9733c843849
#
_cell.length_a   1.000
_cell.length_b   1.000
_cell.length_c   1.000
_cell.angle_alpha   90.00
_cell.angle_beta   90.00
_cell.angle_gamma   90.00
#
_symmetry.space_group_name_H-M   'P 1'
#
loop_
_entity.id
_entity.type
_entity.pdbx_description
1 polymer ?
#
loop_
_entity_poly.entity_id
_entity_poly.type
_entity_poly.pdbx_seq_one_letter_code
_entity_poly.pdbx_strand_id
1 'polypeptide(L)'
;MNPDPQKSGQGDLRRPPGPGRENYADPVVLIVEDHDDTREMLKTLLGMFGCHVIEAEDGDRALNAAEKAHPDLILLDMEIPRLDGLTVTRLIRSHPNLHEVPIVAVTGNATPQFQAEVLRAGCNYCLVKPIDFDRLEELIQMLARSAPPPVLLTRYLLAVRSRGVMCSYHFDRTIGMSGYGLGYTSK
;
A
#
# COMPACT_ATOMS: atom_id res chain seq x y z
N MET A 1 47.58 22.64 15.64
CA MET A 1 46.53 21.74 16.11
C MET A 1 45.30 21.96 15.24
N ASN A 2 45.10 21.10 14.25
CA ASN A 2 43.93 21.14 13.34
C ASN A 2 42.79 20.36 13.98
N PRO A 3 41.55 20.87 14.02
CA PRO A 3 40.40 20.06 14.39
C PRO A 3 39.94 19.23 13.17
N ASP A 4 39.74 17.96 13.40
CA ASP A 4 39.31 16.89 12.53
C ASP A 4 37.87 17.14 11.98
N PRO A 5 37.61 17.11 10.66
CA PRO A 5 36.27 17.20 10.11
C PRO A 5 35.80 15.82 9.63
N GLN A 6 35.34 14.96 10.54
CA GLN A 6 34.59 13.76 10.14
C GLN A 6 33.48 13.42 11.14
N LYS A 7 32.34 14.08 11.01
CA LYS A 7 31.05 13.45 11.26
C LYS A 7 30.28 13.49 9.95
N SER A 8 30.46 12.43 9.19
CA SER A 8 29.59 12.09 8.07
C SER A 8 28.17 11.86 8.61
N GLY A 9 27.32 12.86 8.46
CA GLY A 9 25.89 12.70 8.57
C GLY A 9 25.46 11.69 7.52
N GLN A 10 24.94 10.54 7.94
CA GLN A 10 24.12 9.70 7.08
C GLN A 10 22.94 10.55 6.65
N GLY A 11 23.01 11.06 5.42
CA GLY A 11 21.94 11.81 4.81
C GLY A 11 20.71 10.93 4.73
N ASP A 12 19.63 11.45 5.25
CA ASP A 12 18.28 10.98 4.97
C ASP A 12 18.14 10.86 3.44
N LEU A 13 18.04 9.63 2.92
CA LEU A 13 17.93 9.33 1.50
C LEU A 13 16.55 9.71 0.91
N ARG A 14 15.80 10.52 1.63
CA ARG A 14 14.54 11.06 1.14
C ARG A 14 14.81 12.02 0.01
N ARG A 15 14.39 11.66 -1.17
CA ARG A 15 14.40 12.50 -2.36
C ARG A 15 13.64 13.81 -2.05
N PRO A 16 14.18 15.00 -2.34
CA PRO A 16 13.45 16.24 -2.14
C PRO A 16 12.14 16.21 -2.94
N PRO A 17 11.03 16.69 -2.36
CA PRO A 17 9.74 16.71 -3.03
C PRO A 17 9.83 17.48 -4.34
N GLY A 18 9.28 16.93 -5.41
CA GLY A 18 9.16 17.60 -6.71
C GLY A 18 8.25 18.86 -6.61
N PRO A 19 8.34 19.81 -7.56
CA PRO A 19 7.56 21.03 -7.54
C PRO A 19 6.05 20.72 -7.50
N GLY A 20 5.36 21.20 -6.46
CA GLY A 20 3.94 20.95 -6.20
C GLY A 20 3.64 19.91 -5.11
N ARG A 21 4.65 19.31 -4.46
CA ARG A 21 4.51 18.41 -3.32
C ARG A 21 4.95 19.09 -2.02
N GLU A 22 4.28 20.16 -1.66
CA GLU A 22 4.52 20.77 -0.36
C GLU A 22 4.00 19.84 0.74
N ASN A 23 4.93 19.28 1.55
CA ASN A 23 4.74 18.62 2.84
C ASN A 23 4.33 17.13 2.89
N TYR A 24 4.46 16.31 1.85
CA TYR A 24 4.28 14.86 1.99
C TYR A 24 5.58 14.13 1.67
N ALA A 25 6.14 13.41 2.66
CA ALA A 25 7.19 12.43 2.41
C ALA A 25 6.65 11.37 1.45
N ASP A 26 7.46 10.90 0.49
CA ASP A 26 7.07 9.82 -0.41
C ASP A 26 6.67 8.59 0.43
N PRO A 27 5.54 7.92 0.13
CA PRO A 27 5.08 6.79 0.91
C PRO A 27 6.07 5.63 0.83
N VAL A 28 6.29 4.97 1.95
CA VAL A 28 7.12 3.78 2.06
C VAL A 28 6.26 2.55 1.83
N VAL A 29 6.53 1.79 0.79
CA VAL A 29 5.80 0.56 0.44
C VAL A 29 6.71 -0.64 0.59
N LEU A 30 6.30 -1.61 1.41
CA LEU A 30 6.96 -2.91 1.51
C LEU A 30 6.35 -3.86 0.48
N ILE A 31 7.16 -4.37 -0.45
CA ILE A 31 6.80 -5.45 -1.37
C ILE A 31 7.25 -6.78 -0.75
N VAL A 32 6.33 -7.76 -0.71
CA VAL A 32 6.62 -9.14 -0.32
C VAL A 32 6.26 -10.05 -1.50
N GLU A 33 7.27 -10.51 -2.21
CA GLU A 33 7.14 -11.31 -3.44
C GLU A 33 8.41 -12.17 -3.56
N ASP A 34 8.28 -13.46 -3.78
CA ASP A 34 9.41 -14.40 -3.86
C ASP A 34 10.09 -14.43 -5.24
N HIS A 35 9.34 -14.10 -6.30
CA HIS A 35 9.88 -14.07 -7.66
C HIS A 35 10.62 -12.75 -7.93
N ASP A 36 11.94 -12.84 -8.19
CA ASP A 36 12.81 -11.69 -8.41
C ASP A 36 12.32 -10.77 -9.52
N ASP A 37 11.90 -11.33 -10.68
CA ASP A 37 11.43 -10.55 -11.82
C ASP A 37 10.16 -9.77 -11.51
N THR A 38 9.22 -10.38 -10.80
CA THR A 38 7.97 -9.74 -10.37
C THR A 38 8.26 -8.64 -9.35
N ARG A 39 9.15 -8.91 -8.40
CA ARG A 39 9.54 -7.96 -7.35
C ARG A 39 10.23 -6.73 -7.95
N GLU A 40 11.18 -6.90 -8.89
CA GLU A 40 11.86 -5.79 -9.57
C GLU A 40 10.90 -4.98 -10.46
N MET A 41 9.97 -5.64 -11.15
CA MET A 41 8.91 -4.97 -11.92
C MET A 41 8.03 -4.11 -11.01
N LEU A 42 7.56 -4.65 -9.90
CA LEU A 42 6.73 -3.91 -8.92
C LEU A 42 7.50 -2.75 -8.30
N LYS A 43 8.77 -2.95 -7.96
CA LYS A 43 9.65 -1.91 -7.43
C LYS A 43 9.79 -0.74 -8.42
N THR A 44 10.04 -1.05 -9.69
CA THR A 44 10.14 -0.05 -10.76
C THR A 44 8.84 0.73 -10.90
N LEU A 45 7.71 0.02 -10.95
CA LEU A 45 6.37 0.61 -11.07
C LEU A 45 6.04 1.52 -9.88
N LEU A 46 6.25 1.05 -8.65
CA LEU A 46 6.00 1.82 -7.44
C LEU A 46 6.92 3.05 -7.34
N GLY A 47 8.17 2.92 -7.80
CA GLY A 47 9.08 4.06 -7.95
C GLY A 47 8.54 5.13 -8.91
N MET A 48 7.90 4.72 -10.02
CA MET A 48 7.23 5.65 -10.94
C MET A 48 6.01 6.33 -10.29
N PHE A 49 5.32 5.67 -9.37
CA PHE A 49 4.24 6.25 -8.57
C PHE A 49 4.75 7.17 -7.44
N GLY A 50 6.08 7.31 -7.31
CA GLY A 50 6.72 8.18 -6.31
C GLY A 50 6.74 7.53 -4.92
N CYS A 51 6.84 6.20 -4.84
CA CYS A 51 6.99 5.48 -3.58
C CYS A 51 8.46 5.17 -3.29
N HIS A 52 8.82 5.16 -2.02
CA HIS A 52 10.03 4.51 -1.54
C HIS A 52 9.75 3.04 -1.29
N VAL A 53 10.50 2.14 -1.96
CA VAL A 53 10.21 0.70 -1.94
C VAL A 53 11.20 -0.03 -1.03
N ILE A 54 10.66 -0.91 -0.19
CA ILE A 54 11.39 -1.90 0.59
C ILE A 54 10.95 -3.28 0.11
N GLU A 55 11.89 -4.21 0.07
CA GLU A 55 11.68 -5.52 -0.52
C GLU A 55 11.86 -6.64 0.52
N ALA A 56 11.03 -7.67 0.41
CA ALA A 56 11.18 -8.94 1.13
C ALA A 56 10.83 -10.10 0.19
N GLU A 57 11.59 -11.17 0.26
CA GLU A 57 11.42 -12.36 -0.60
C GLU A 57 10.64 -13.48 0.08
N ASP A 58 10.36 -13.35 1.39
CA ASP A 58 9.62 -14.33 2.18
C ASP A 58 8.95 -13.68 3.40
N GLY A 59 8.10 -14.45 4.09
CA GLY A 59 7.32 -13.97 5.21
C GLY A 59 8.15 -13.56 6.44
N ASP A 60 9.26 -14.25 6.72
CA ASP A 60 10.13 -13.91 7.86
C ASP A 60 10.84 -12.57 7.62
N ARG A 61 11.33 -12.37 6.38
CA ARG A 61 11.95 -11.10 5.98
C ARG A 61 10.93 -9.97 5.95
N ALA A 62 9.69 -10.26 5.54
CA ALA A 62 8.62 -9.28 5.54
C ALA A 62 8.35 -8.72 6.94
N LEU A 63 8.24 -9.57 7.96
CA LEU A 63 8.04 -9.14 9.34
C LEU A 63 9.20 -8.27 9.83
N ASN A 64 10.44 -8.73 9.64
CA ASN A 64 11.64 -7.99 10.02
C ASN A 64 11.75 -6.63 9.30
N ALA A 65 11.42 -6.58 8.00
CA ALA A 65 11.44 -5.35 7.22
C ALA A 65 10.36 -4.38 7.69
N ALA A 66 9.14 -4.87 7.94
CA ALA A 66 8.04 -4.06 8.44
C ALA A 66 8.34 -3.44 9.80
N GLU A 67 8.92 -4.21 10.74
CA GLU A 67 9.31 -3.72 12.06
C GLU A 67 10.36 -2.60 12.00
N LYS A 68 11.34 -2.72 11.09
CA LYS A 68 12.43 -1.74 10.98
C LYS A 68 12.04 -0.48 10.25
N ALA A 69 11.22 -0.63 9.23
CA ALA A 69 10.96 0.45 8.28
C ALA A 69 9.64 1.18 8.53
N HIS A 70 8.70 0.58 9.29
CA HIS A 70 7.37 1.12 9.52
C HIS A 70 6.72 1.60 8.21
N PRO A 71 6.42 0.68 7.25
CA PRO A 71 5.90 1.06 5.95
C PRO A 71 4.49 1.67 6.06
N ASP A 72 4.16 2.54 5.12
CA ASP A 72 2.84 3.13 4.98
C ASP A 72 1.85 2.18 4.30
N LEU A 73 2.36 1.15 3.59
CA LEU A 73 1.58 0.10 2.92
C LEU A 73 2.43 -1.16 2.75
N ILE A 74 1.78 -2.32 2.84
CA ILE A 74 2.38 -3.61 2.50
C ILE A 74 1.66 -4.19 1.29
N LEU A 75 2.39 -4.47 0.21
CA LEU A 75 1.93 -5.23 -0.94
C LEU A 75 2.44 -6.66 -0.77
N LEU A 76 1.52 -7.60 -0.51
CA LEU A 76 1.85 -8.95 -0.05
C LEU A 76 1.31 -10.01 -1.01
N ASP A 77 2.21 -10.76 -1.66
CA ASP A 77 1.81 -11.98 -2.35
C ASP A 77 1.32 -13.02 -1.32
N MET A 78 0.19 -13.63 -1.63
CA MET A 78 -0.37 -14.70 -0.80
C MET A 78 0.37 -16.04 -0.99
N GLU A 79 1.08 -16.22 -2.10
CA GLU A 79 1.74 -17.46 -2.51
C GLU A 79 3.26 -17.40 -2.29
N ILE A 80 3.72 -16.93 -1.12
CA ILE A 80 5.13 -16.85 -0.76
C ILE A 80 5.59 -18.09 0.03
N PRO A 81 6.90 -18.44 -0.04
CA PRO A 81 7.44 -19.58 0.67
C PRO A 81 7.59 -19.35 2.19
N ARG A 82 7.77 -20.43 2.94
CA ARG A 82 7.99 -20.52 4.39
C ARG A 82 6.75 -20.17 5.20
N LEU A 83 6.39 -18.90 5.27
CA LEU A 83 5.16 -18.42 5.88
C LEU A 83 4.24 -17.94 4.77
N ASP A 84 3.05 -18.54 4.63
CA ASP A 84 2.06 -18.09 3.67
C ASP A 84 1.54 -16.69 3.98
N GLY A 85 1.03 -15.97 2.98
CA GLY A 85 0.59 -14.60 3.12
C GLY A 85 -0.52 -14.39 4.14
N LEU A 86 -1.40 -15.38 4.38
CA LEU A 86 -2.42 -15.30 5.42
C LEU A 86 -1.81 -15.33 6.82
N THR A 87 -0.79 -16.16 7.01
CA THR A 87 -0.05 -16.24 8.28
C THR A 87 0.72 -14.94 8.54
N VAL A 88 1.43 -14.42 7.54
CA VAL A 88 2.12 -13.11 7.63
C VAL A 88 1.13 -12.00 7.98
N THR A 89 -0.03 -11.97 7.33
CA THR A 89 -1.08 -10.99 7.62
C THR A 89 -1.52 -11.05 9.09
N ARG A 90 -1.80 -12.25 9.62
CA ARG A 90 -2.21 -12.42 11.03
C ARG A 90 -1.13 -11.97 12.00
N LEU A 91 0.15 -12.27 11.71
CA LEU A 91 1.28 -11.84 12.54
C LEU A 91 1.41 -10.31 12.55
N ILE A 92 1.32 -9.66 11.39
CA ILE A 92 1.31 -8.19 11.30
C ILE A 92 0.14 -7.60 12.10
N ARG A 93 -1.05 -8.17 12.00
CA ARG A 93 -2.24 -7.69 12.75
C ARG A 93 -2.12 -7.90 14.26
N SER A 94 -1.33 -8.87 14.69
CA SER A 94 -1.05 -9.12 16.11
C SER A 94 0.09 -8.26 16.67
N HIS A 95 0.84 -7.57 15.78
CA HIS A 95 2.02 -6.80 16.19
C HIS A 95 1.61 -5.40 16.68
N PRO A 96 2.07 -4.95 17.88
CA PRO A 96 1.62 -3.69 18.50
C PRO A 96 1.79 -2.44 17.63
N ASN A 97 2.86 -2.40 16.81
CA ASN A 97 3.21 -1.23 16.01
C ASN A 97 2.86 -1.36 14.52
N LEU A 98 2.36 -2.52 14.07
CA LEU A 98 2.08 -2.79 12.66
C LEU A 98 0.63 -3.12 12.37
N HIS A 99 -0.19 -3.30 13.40
CA HIS A 99 -1.57 -3.80 13.27
C HIS A 99 -2.49 -2.89 12.42
N GLU A 100 -2.17 -1.61 12.31
CA GLU A 100 -2.91 -0.64 11.50
C GLU A 100 -2.35 -0.43 10.09
N VAL A 101 -1.12 -0.93 9.79
CA VAL A 101 -0.51 -0.75 8.47
C VAL A 101 -1.41 -1.39 7.40
N PRO A 102 -1.82 -0.65 6.36
CA PRO A 102 -2.62 -1.20 5.28
C PRO A 102 -1.90 -2.35 4.57
N ILE A 103 -2.63 -3.45 4.31
CA ILE A 103 -2.14 -4.61 3.57
C ILE A 103 -3.00 -4.80 2.32
N VAL A 104 -2.37 -4.75 1.17
CA VAL A 104 -2.95 -5.13 -0.12
C VAL A 104 -2.41 -6.50 -0.49
N ALA A 105 -3.28 -7.50 -0.45
CA ALA A 105 -2.94 -8.86 -0.87
C ALA A 105 -2.91 -8.95 -2.40
N VAL A 106 -1.96 -9.72 -2.92
CA VAL A 106 -1.88 -10.10 -4.34
C VAL A 106 -1.99 -11.61 -4.43
N THR A 107 -2.81 -12.15 -5.33
CA THR A 107 -3.01 -13.60 -5.42
C THR A 107 -3.37 -14.06 -6.83
N GLY A 108 -2.93 -15.27 -7.21
CA GLY A 108 -3.42 -15.97 -8.39
C GLY A 108 -4.82 -16.60 -8.21
N ASN A 109 -5.29 -16.73 -6.97
CA ASN A 109 -6.57 -17.35 -6.65
C ASN A 109 -7.73 -16.35 -6.67
N ALA A 110 -8.47 -16.32 -7.77
CA ALA A 110 -9.60 -15.39 -7.96
C ALA A 110 -10.93 -15.85 -7.31
N THR A 111 -10.94 -16.97 -6.57
CA THR A 111 -12.20 -17.48 -5.97
C THR A 111 -12.75 -16.53 -4.90
N PRO A 112 -14.07 -16.26 -4.90
CA PRO A 112 -14.68 -15.39 -3.89
C PRO A 112 -14.44 -15.87 -2.45
N GLN A 113 -14.35 -17.20 -2.26
CA GLN A 113 -14.08 -17.82 -0.96
C GLN A 113 -12.70 -17.43 -0.44
N PHE A 114 -11.66 -17.52 -1.28
CA PHE A 114 -10.29 -17.15 -0.91
C PHE A 114 -10.16 -15.64 -0.67
N GLN A 115 -10.75 -14.82 -1.54
CA GLN A 115 -10.77 -13.36 -1.32
C GLN A 115 -11.42 -12.99 0.02
N ALA A 116 -12.54 -13.64 0.37
CA ALA A 116 -13.17 -13.43 1.65
C ALA A 116 -12.31 -13.92 2.84
N GLU A 117 -11.49 -14.96 2.65
CA GLU A 117 -10.54 -15.43 3.65
C GLU A 117 -9.41 -14.43 3.86
N VAL A 118 -8.83 -13.91 2.78
CA VAL A 118 -7.81 -12.86 2.79
C VAL A 118 -8.27 -11.62 3.55
N LEU A 119 -9.48 -11.14 3.28
CA LEU A 119 -10.05 -9.99 3.99
C LEU A 119 -10.32 -10.30 5.47
N ARG A 120 -10.81 -11.51 5.79
CA ARG A 120 -11.01 -11.94 7.19
C ARG A 120 -9.70 -12.11 7.95
N ALA A 121 -8.60 -12.44 7.28
CA ALA A 121 -7.28 -12.48 7.89
C ALA A 121 -6.78 -11.09 8.30
N GLY A 122 -7.33 -10.02 7.71
CA GLY A 122 -7.01 -8.64 8.05
C GLY A 122 -6.40 -7.83 6.91
N CYS A 123 -6.36 -8.35 5.68
CA CYS A 123 -5.97 -7.53 4.52
C CYS A 123 -7.06 -6.48 4.24
N ASN A 124 -6.63 -5.29 3.80
CA ASN A 124 -7.53 -4.19 3.46
C ASN A 124 -8.11 -4.35 2.06
N TYR A 125 -7.31 -4.92 1.14
CA TYR A 125 -7.70 -5.19 -0.25
C TYR A 125 -7.09 -6.49 -0.75
N CYS A 126 -7.70 -7.03 -1.80
CA CYS A 126 -7.21 -8.20 -2.51
C CYS A 126 -7.19 -7.90 -4.02
N LEU A 127 -6.01 -7.94 -4.62
CA LEU A 127 -5.79 -7.86 -6.07
C LEU A 127 -5.56 -9.26 -6.62
N VAL A 128 -6.18 -9.56 -7.76
CA VAL A 128 -5.99 -10.83 -8.46
C VAL A 128 -4.96 -10.64 -9.57
N LYS A 129 -4.01 -11.58 -9.69
CA LYS A 129 -3.05 -11.62 -10.82
C LYS A 129 -3.78 -11.97 -12.12
N PRO A 130 -3.50 -11.31 -13.28
CA PRO A 130 -2.51 -10.25 -13.44
C PRO A 130 -2.94 -8.93 -12.78
N ILE A 131 -1.99 -8.24 -12.16
CA ILE A 131 -2.26 -7.00 -11.42
C ILE A 131 -2.70 -5.90 -12.40
N ASP A 132 -3.85 -5.30 -12.14
CA ASP A 132 -4.27 -4.05 -12.76
C ASP A 132 -3.49 -2.90 -12.13
N PHE A 133 -2.57 -2.30 -12.90
CA PHE A 133 -1.67 -1.26 -12.42
C PHE A 133 -2.38 0.05 -12.10
N ASP A 134 -3.43 0.40 -12.85
CA ASP A 134 -4.24 1.58 -12.56
C ASP A 134 -4.93 1.40 -11.20
N ARG A 135 -5.45 0.20 -10.94
CA ARG A 135 -6.06 -0.13 -9.66
C ARG A 135 -5.06 -0.14 -8.52
N LEU A 136 -3.84 -0.64 -8.75
CA LEU A 136 -2.76 -0.61 -7.76
C LEU A 136 -2.38 0.84 -7.42
N GLU A 137 -2.24 1.72 -8.42
CA GLU A 137 -1.96 3.14 -8.20
C GLU A 137 -3.05 3.81 -7.35
N GLU A 138 -4.34 3.57 -7.67
CA GLU A 138 -5.47 4.09 -6.89
C GLU A 138 -5.38 3.65 -5.41
N LEU A 139 -5.09 2.37 -5.15
CA LEU A 139 -4.98 1.83 -3.80
C LEU A 139 -3.82 2.45 -3.01
N ILE A 140 -2.66 2.63 -3.64
CA ILE A 140 -1.50 3.28 -3.01
C ILE A 140 -1.86 4.73 -2.63
N GLN A 141 -2.48 5.45 -3.54
CA GLN A 141 -2.92 6.82 -3.31
C GLN A 141 -3.91 6.93 -2.15
N MET A 142 -4.83 5.97 -2.06
CA MET A 142 -5.87 5.96 -1.04
C MET A 142 -5.35 5.51 0.33
N LEU A 143 -4.45 4.50 0.37
CA LEU A 143 -4.07 3.82 1.61
C LEU A 143 -2.75 4.31 2.20
N ALA A 144 -1.76 4.61 1.34
CA ALA A 144 -0.41 4.97 1.79
C ALA A 144 -0.21 6.49 1.96
N ARG A 145 -1.16 7.32 1.53
CA ARG A 145 -1.06 8.78 1.63
C ARG A 145 -2.09 9.32 2.59
N SER A 146 -1.65 10.03 3.60
CA SER A 146 -2.52 10.65 4.62
C SER A 146 -3.45 11.74 4.09
N ALA A 147 -3.24 12.22 2.86
CA ALA A 147 -4.17 13.09 2.12
C ALA A 147 -3.93 12.96 0.60
N PRO A 148 -4.98 12.87 -0.23
CA PRO A 148 -4.83 12.85 -1.68
C PRO A 148 -4.28 14.20 -2.15
N PRO A 149 -3.29 14.25 -3.08
CA PRO A 149 -2.85 15.49 -3.67
C PRO A 149 -4.02 16.14 -4.44
N PRO A 150 -4.14 17.47 -4.40
CA PRO A 150 -5.29 18.19 -4.97
C PRO A 150 -5.53 17.94 -6.47
N VAL A 151 -4.52 17.49 -7.19
CA VAL A 151 -4.61 17.20 -8.64
C VAL A 151 -5.35 15.89 -8.94
N LEU A 152 -5.37 14.92 -8.02
CA LEU A 152 -6.01 13.61 -8.21
C LEU A 152 -7.51 13.63 -7.96
N LEU A 153 -7.99 14.50 -7.07
CA LEU A 153 -9.43 14.71 -6.92
C LEU A 153 -10.08 15.11 -8.27
N THR A 154 -9.38 15.87 -9.11
CA THR A 154 -9.88 16.30 -10.41
C THR A 154 -9.89 15.14 -11.41
N ARG A 155 -8.86 14.28 -11.43
CA ARG A 155 -8.84 13.08 -12.32
C ARG A 155 -9.83 12.02 -11.86
N TYR A 156 -9.96 11.80 -10.55
CA TYR A 156 -10.92 10.87 -9.96
C TYR A 156 -12.36 11.29 -10.25
N LEU A 157 -12.70 12.59 -10.06
CA LEU A 157 -14.01 13.13 -10.40
C LEU A 157 -14.31 13.07 -11.91
N LEU A 158 -13.31 13.22 -12.77
CA LEU A 158 -13.47 13.10 -14.22
C LEU A 158 -13.65 11.63 -14.65
N ALA A 159 -12.91 10.70 -14.07
CA ALA A 159 -13.03 9.27 -14.37
C ALA A 159 -14.36 8.66 -13.89
N VAL A 160 -14.84 9.07 -12.71
CA VAL A 160 -16.14 8.66 -12.18
C VAL A 160 -17.28 9.24 -13.04
N ARG A 161 -17.13 10.48 -13.53
CA ARG A 161 -18.13 11.12 -14.38
C ARG A 161 -18.24 10.49 -15.76
N SER A 162 -17.16 9.94 -16.30
CA SER A 162 -17.13 9.26 -17.62
C SER A 162 -17.71 7.85 -17.61
N ARG A 163 -17.81 7.20 -16.45
CA ARG A 163 -18.33 5.82 -16.31
C ARG A 163 -19.74 5.71 -15.75
N GLY A 164 -20.44 6.82 -15.54
CA GLY A 164 -21.86 6.83 -15.13
C GLY A 164 -22.14 6.25 -13.74
N VAL A 165 -21.13 6.07 -12.90
CA VAL A 165 -21.27 5.56 -11.53
C VAL A 165 -21.39 6.77 -10.58
N MET A 166 -22.62 7.10 -10.18
CA MET A 166 -22.85 8.05 -9.08
C MET A 166 -22.51 7.37 -7.76
N CYS A 167 -21.29 7.53 -7.28
CA CYS A 167 -20.92 7.23 -5.90
C CYS A 167 -21.08 8.49 -5.07
N SER A 168 -22.14 8.55 -4.26
CA SER A 168 -22.33 9.64 -3.28
C SER A 168 -21.46 9.35 -2.07
N TYR A 169 -20.27 9.95 -2.01
CA TYR A 169 -19.48 9.96 -0.79
C TYR A 169 -19.91 11.12 0.09
N HIS A 170 -20.58 10.81 1.18
CA HIS A 170 -20.75 11.75 2.28
C HIS A 170 -19.52 11.66 3.18
N PHE A 171 -18.68 12.68 3.14
CA PHE A 171 -17.53 12.80 4.03
C PHE A 171 -18.00 13.54 5.30
N ASP A 172 -18.29 12.77 6.34
CA ASP A 172 -18.57 13.35 7.66
C ASP A 172 -17.27 13.48 8.45
N ARG A 173 -16.91 14.70 8.75
CA ARG A 173 -15.69 15.09 9.47
C ARG A 173 -15.68 14.74 10.96
N THR A 174 -16.77 14.17 11.48
CA THR A 174 -16.99 14.07 12.95
C THR A 174 -16.93 12.65 13.49
N ILE A 175 -16.87 11.60 12.64
CA ILE A 175 -16.91 10.21 13.11
C ILE A 175 -15.81 9.41 12.41
N GLY A 176 -14.86 8.88 13.21
CA GLY A 176 -13.86 7.94 12.74
C GLY A 176 -14.53 6.74 12.05
N MET A 177 -13.88 6.24 11.00
CA MET A 177 -14.37 5.20 10.09
C MET A 177 -14.99 4.01 10.83
N SER A 178 -16.32 3.87 10.78
CA SER A 178 -17.00 2.61 11.01
C SER A 178 -18.22 2.53 10.07
N GLY A 179 -18.22 1.53 9.20
CA GLY A 179 -19.42 1.07 8.50
C GLY A 179 -19.42 1.25 6.98
N TYR A 180 -19.04 0.20 6.26
CA TYR A 180 -19.32 0.06 4.84
C TYR A 180 -20.76 -0.43 4.65
N GLY A 181 -21.61 0.38 4.06
CA GLY A 181 -22.92 -0.02 3.59
C GLY A 181 -23.02 0.14 2.07
N LEU A 182 -22.99 -0.97 1.34
CA LEU A 182 -23.32 -1.00 -0.09
C LEU A 182 -24.83 -1.00 -0.25
N GLY A 183 -25.41 0.15 -0.58
CA GLY A 183 -26.83 0.24 -0.99
C GLY A 183 -26.95 0.19 -2.50
N TYR A 184 -27.38 -0.93 -3.07
CA TYR A 184 -27.84 -1.01 -4.45
C TYR A 184 -29.29 -0.50 -4.51
N THR A 185 -29.53 0.59 -5.25
CA THR A 185 -30.89 0.90 -5.71
C THR A 185 -30.92 0.76 -7.23
N SER A 186 -31.58 -0.28 -7.69
CA SER A 186 -31.99 -0.43 -9.11
C SER A 186 -33.14 0.52 -9.43
N LYS A 187 -32.98 1.29 -10.47
CA LYS A 187 -34.05 1.76 -11.36
C LYS A 187 -33.61 1.59 -12.79
#